data_d126a9ab948de8c3d9f2c8ef6a9a0769
#
_entry.id   d126a9ab948de8c3d9f2c8ef6a9a0769
#
_cell.length_a   1.000
_cell.length_b   1.000
_cell.length_c   1.000
_cell.angle_alpha   90.00
_cell.angle_beta   90.00
_cell.angle_gamma   90.00
#
_symmetry.space_group_name_H-M   'P 1'
#
loop_
_entity.id
_entity.type
_entity.pdbx_description
1 polymer ?
#
loop_
_entity_poly.entity_id
_entity_poly.type
_entity_poly.pdbx_seq_one_letter_code
_entity_poly.pdbx_strand_id
1 'polypeptide(L)'
;MAVYDFGGGRVDAFITNGLSGKVTRLNMMISGGQLTVQSKTTIASGYLFQCDPVTFVDAPTGLVYDAKKDLLYVASTVDNTVFAVSNAASRTSDGGTGQIIYQDQTHLHGALGMSISPLGHLLVSNNDVINPDPNQPSEIVEFTITGRFVKQLSMDPNLGGSFGLNVSIEGVTSRFAAVDDNMSTLNVWTLPTL
;
A
#
# COMPACT_ATOMS: atom_id res chain seq x y z
N MET A 1 -6.37 3.13 -0.31
CA MET A 1 -7.20 2.93 -1.53
C MET A 1 -6.29 2.91 -2.74
N ALA A 2 -6.53 1.98 -3.69
CA ALA A 2 -5.92 1.99 -5.02
C ALA A 2 -7.02 2.07 -6.08
N VAL A 3 -6.79 2.84 -7.15
CA VAL A 3 -7.74 3.01 -8.26
C VAL A 3 -7.03 2.68 -9.56
N TYR A 4 -7.71 1.96 -10.45
CA TYR A 4 -7.18 1.64 -11.76
C TYR A 4 -8.23 1.84 -12.86
N ASP A 5 -7.86 2.61 -13.89
CA ASP A 5 -8.66 2.82 -15.08
C ASP A 5 -8.26 1.80 -16.16
N PHE A 6 -9.20 0.92 -16.50
CA PHE A 6 -9.03 -0.09 -17.55
C PHE A 6 -9.29 0.46 -18.96
N GLY A 7 -9.68 1.71 -19.06
CA GLY A 7 -10.16 2.31 -20.31
C GLY A 7 -11.62 1.96 -20.62
N GLY A 8 -12.18 2.62 -21.67
CA GLY A 8 -13.58 2.39 -22.04
C GLY A 8 -14.61 2.80 -20.97
N GLY A 9 -14.21 3.59 -19.99
CA GLY A 9 -15.02 4.03 -18.87
C GLY A 9 -15.05 3.07 -17.67
N ARG A 10 -14.42 1.88 -17.76
CA ARG A 10 -14.34 0.94 -16.65
C ARG A 10 -13.23 1.33 -15.68
N VAL A 11 -13.60 1.48 -14.39
CA VAL A 11 -12.68 1.80 -13.30
C VAL A 11 -12.93 0.86 -12.13
N ASP A 12 -11.87 0.31 -11.54
CA ASP A 12 -11.96 -0.41 -10.28
C ASP A 12 -11.30 0.42 -9.16
N ALA A 13 -11.96 0.51 -8.01
CA ALA A 13 -11.39 1.01 -6.78
C ALA A 13 -11.28 -0.11 -5.76
N PHE A 14 -10.08 -0.30 -5.22
CA PHE A 14 -9.79 -1.23 -4.13
C PHE A 14 -9.69 -0.42 -2.83
N ILE A 15 -10.45 -0.80 -1.82
CA ILE A 15 -10.64 -0.04 -0.59
C ILE A 15 -10.42 -0.95 0.61
N THR A 16 -9.49 -0.58 1.48
CA THR A 16 -9.33 -1.19 2.79
C THR A 16 -10.44 -0.73 3.74
N ASN A 17 -11.02 -1.66 4.48
CA ASN A 17 -12.01 -1.40 5.50
C ASN A 17 -11.38 -1.78 6.85
N GLY A 18 -10.71 -0.82 7.51
CA GLY A 18 -9.88 -1.04 8.68
C GLY A 18 -10.61 -1.79 9.79
N LEU A 19 -11.76 -1.28 10.25
CA LEU A 19 -12.54 -1.87 11.36
C LEU A 19 -13.15 -3.25 11.06
N SER A 20 -12.93 -3.83 9.90
CA SER A 20 -13.41 -5.17 9.56
C SER A 20 -12.33 -6.07 8.96
N GLY A 21 -11.10 -5.59 8.84
CA GLY A 21 -9.98 -6.34 8.28
C GLY A 21 -10.25 -6.86 6.87
N LYS A 22 -10.88 -6.05 5.99
CA LYS A 22 -11.31 -6.46 4.65
C LYS A 22 -10.80 -5.51 3.59
N VAL A 23 -10.71 -6.04 2.36
CA VAL A 23 -10.56 -5.25 1.14
C VAL A 23 -11.77 -5.44 0.26
N THR A 24 -12.37 -4.33 -0.14
CA THR A 24 -13.52 -4.29 -1.04
C THR A 24 -13.08 -3.72 -2.39
N ARG A 25 -13.46 -4.38 -3.48
CA ARG A 25 -13.42 -3.82 -4.81
C ARG A 25 -14.78 -3.22 -5.17
N LEU A 26 -14.76 -1.99 -5.66
CA LEU A 26 -15.87 -1.38 -6.37
C LEU A 26 -15.56 -1.42 -7.86
N ASN A 27 -16.37 -2.13 -8.63
CA ASN A 27 -16.34 -2.01 -10.08
C ASN A 27 -17.26 -0.86 -10.49
N MET A 28 -16.74 0.08 -11.25
CA MET A 28 -17.42 1.32 -11.58
C MET A 28 -17.38 1.57 -13.09
N MET A 29 -18.37 2.32 -13.58
CA MET A 29 -18.46 2.76 -14.96
C MET A 29 -18.60 4.29 -15.03
N ILE A 30 -17.80 4.91 -15.87
CA ILE A 30 -17.91 6.33 -16.23
C ILE A 30 -18.54 6.43 -17.60
N SER A 31 -19.69 7.08 -17.68
CA SER A 31 -20.40 7.33 -18.94
C SER A 31 -21.10 8.68 -18.90
N GLY A 32 -20.93 9.49 -19.94
CA GLY A 32 -21.53 10.83 -20.00
C GLY A 32 -21.11 11.75 -18.85
N GLY A 33 -19.90 11.60 -18.30
CA GLY A 33 -19.41 12.36 -17.15
C GLY A 33 -19.97 11.89 -15.79
N GLN A 34 -20.74 10.83 -15.76
CA GLN A 34 -21.31 10.25 -14.54
C GLN A 34 -20.55 8.97 -14.15
N LEU A 35 -20.23 8.87 -12.86
CA LEU A 35 -19.64 7.66 -12.25
C LEU A 35 -20.76 6.83 -11.61
N THR A 36 -20.87 5.56 -11.99
CA THR A 36 -21.83 4.61 -11.40
C THR A 36 -21.12 3.37 -10.87
N VAL A 37 -21.48 2.92 -9.66
CA VAL A 37 -21.00 1.66 -9.10
C VAL A 37 -21.81 0.51 -9.69
N GLN A 38 -21.16 -0.40 -10.40
CA GLN A 38 -21.78 -1.56 -11.03
C GLN A 38 -21.85 -2.74 -10.07
N SER A 39 -20.80 -2.94 -9.28
CA SER A 39 -20.76 -4.01 -8.28
C SER A 39 -19.80 -3.67 -7.13
N LYS A 40 -20.06 -4.33 -5.98
CA LYS A 40 -19.22 -4.28 -4.79
C LYS A 40 -18.91 -5.72 -4.37
N THR A 41 -17.61 -6.04 -4.27
CA THR A 41 -17.17 -7.40 -3.91
C THR A 41 -16.12 -7.32 -2.81
N THR A 42 -16.28 -8.07 -1.73
CA THR A 42 -15.17 -8.33 -0.79
C THR A 42 -14.23 -9.30 -1.48
N ILE A 43 -13.01 -8.89 -1.75
CA ILE A 43 -12.01 -9.68 -2.47
C ILE A 43 -10.94 -10.27 -1.56
N ALA A 44 -10.79 -9.71 -0.36
CA ALA A 44 -9.87 -10.21 0.66
C ALA A 44 -10.40 -9.88 2.05
N SER A 45 -10.06 -10.73 3.04
CA SER A 45 -10.43 -10.54 4.44
C SER A 45 -9.51 -11.32 5.38
N GLY A 46 -9.69 -11.11 6.68
CA GLY A 46 -8.91 -11.81 7.71
C GLY A 46 -7.66 -11.04 8.16
N TYR A 47 -7.47 -9.80 7.70
CA TYR A 47 -6.42 -8.93 8.21
C TYR A 47 -6.72 -8.52 9.64
N LEU A 48 -5.69 -8.49 10.47
CA LEU A 48 -5.81 -8.02 11.84
C LEU A 48 -6.07 -6.52 11.88
N PHE A 49 -6.79 -6.10 12.90
CA PHE A 49 -6.99 -4.69 13.22
C PHE A 49 -7.15 -4.53 14.73
N GLN A 50 -6.76 -3.37 15.23
CA GLN A 50 -6.88 -3.02 16.65
C GLN A 50 -7.16 -1.54 16.81
N CYS A 51 -7.76 -1.17 17.95
CA CYS A 51 -7.81 0.22 18.38
C CYS A 51 -6.48 0.60 19.03
N ASP A 52 -5.98 1.77 18.70
CA ASP A 52 -4.74 2.32 19.25
C ASP A 52 -4.98 3.73 19.80
N PRO A 53 -4.44 4.08 20.99
CA PRO A 53 -4.64 5.40 21.58
C PRO A 53 -4.05 6.56 20.79
N VAL A 54 -3.05 6.32 19.94
CA VAL A 54 -2.34 7.34 19.17
C VAL A 54 -2.87 7.42 17.76
N THR A 55 -2.97 6.28 17.07
CA THR A 55 -3.36 6.19 15.66
C THR A 55 -4.86 5.96 15.46
N PHE A 56 -5.62 5.78 16.53
CA PHE A 56 -7.04 5.41 16.59
C PHE A 56 -7.33 3.99 16.11
N VAL A 57 -6.82 3.58 14.95
CA VAL A 57 -7.02 2.24 14.37
C VAL A 57 -5.80 1.84 13.57
N ASP A 58 -5.15 0.76 13.98
CA ASP A 58 -4.18 0.04 13.17
C ASP A 58 -4.88 -1.09 12.42
N ALA A 59 -4.68 -1.17 11.12
CA ALA A 59 -5.49 -2.03 10.26
C ALA A 59 -4.78 -2.24 8.90
N PRO A 60 -5.33 -3.04 7.97
CA PRO A 60 -4.88 -3.01 6.58
C PRO A 60 -5.07 -1.61 6.00
N THR A 61 -4.03 -1.06 5.38
CA THR A 61 -3.97 0.36 4.98
C THR A 61 -3.54 0.54 3.53
N GLY A 62 -2.25 0.39 3.24
CA GLY A 62 -1.69 0.62 1.92
C GLY A 62 -2.14 -0.42 0.89
N LEU A 63 -2.51 0.07 -0.29
CA LEU A 63 -2.87 -0.77 -1.42
C LEU A 63 -2.14 -0.30 -2.67
N VAL A 64 -1.60 -1.24 -3.44
CA VAL A 64 -1.12 -0.98 -4.79
C VAL A 64 -1.54 -2.13 -5.73
N TYR A 65 -2.05 -1.77 -6.91
CA TYR A 65 -2.53 -2.73 -7.89
C TYR A 65 -1.56 -2.85 -9.06
N ASP A 66 -1.06 -4.05 -9.29
CA ASP A 66 -0.28 -4.41 -10.49
C ASP A 66 -1.23 -4.97 -11.56
N ALA A 67 -1.63 -4.11 -12.48
CA ALA A 67 -2.58 -4.49 -13.54
C ALA A 67 -2.01 -5.51 -14.53
N LYS A 68 -0.69 -5.59 -14.69
CA LYS A 68 -0.05 -6.56 -15.60
C LYS A 68 -0.16 -7.99 -15.08
N LYS A 69 -0.28 -8.15 -13.77
CA LYS A 69 -0.34 -9.45 -13.10
C LYS A 69 -1.72 -9.74 -12.49
N ASP A 70 -2.64 -8.77 -12.50
CA ASP A 70 -3.90 -8.79 -11.74
C ASP A 70 -3.66 -9.13 -10.25
N LEU A 71 -2.65 -8.47 -9.65
CA LEU A 71 -2.28 -8.61 -8.25
C LEU A 71 -2.56 -7.32 -7.49
N LEU A 72 -3.22 -7.44 -6.34
CA LEU A 72 -3.34 -6.35 -5.38
C LEU A 72 -2.42 -6.65 -4.20
N TYR A 73 -1.44 -5.78 -3.96
CA TYR A 73 -0.64 -5.83 -2.75
C TYR A 73 -1.34 -5.06 -1.64
N VAL A 74 -1.28 -5.61 -0.42
CA VAL A 74 -1.94 -5.08 0.77
C VAL A 74 -0.91 -4.98 1.89
N ALA A 75 -0.65 -3.76 2.36
CA ALA A 75 0.08 -3.53 3.60
C ALA A 75 -0.88 -3.67 4.77
N SER A 76 -0.58 -4.57 5.69
CA SER A 76 -1.37 -4.78 6.91
C SER A 76 -0.54 -4.42 8.13
N THR A 77 -0.91 -3.34 8.78
CA THR A 77 -0.15 -2.74 9.87
C THR A 77 -0.01 -3.70 11.06
N VAL A 78 -1.13 -4.20 11.60
CA VAL A 78 -1.13 -5.08 12.80
C VAL A 78 -0.47 -6.43 12.50
N ASP A 79 -0.67 -6.99 11.30
CA ASP A 79 0.02 -8.21 10.87
C ASP A 79 1.52 -7.97 10.65
N ASN A 80 1.96 -6.71 10.55
CA ASN A 80 3.30 -6.30 10.17
C ASN A 80 3.81 -7.04 8.92
N THR A 81 2.94 -7.07 7.89
CA THR A 81 3.11 -7.97 6.74
C THR A 81 2.57 -7.32 5.47
N VAL A 82 3.19 -7.63 4.34
CA VAL A 82 2.65 -7.32 3.01
C VAL A 82 2.16 -8.60 2.35
N PHE A 83 0.90 -8.58 1.93
CA PHE A 83 0.22 -9.68 1.25
C PHE A 83 0.00 -9.36 -0.24
N ALA A 84 -0.26 -10.39 -1.04
CA ALA A 84 -0.71 -10.28 -2.43
C ALA A 84 -2.01 -11.07 -2.65
N VAL A 85 -3.01 -10.41 -3.17
CA VAL A 85 -4.30 -10.97 -3.55
C VAL A 85 -4.33 -11.14 -5.06
N SER A 86 -4.36 -12.38 -5.53
CA SER A 86 -4.39 -12.71 -6.96
C SER A 86 -5.78 -12.52 -7.56
N ASN A 87 -5.82 -12.27 -8.87
CA ASN A 87 -7.05 -12.06 -9.64
C ASN A 87 -7.92 -10.95 -9.05
N ALA A 88 -7.30 -9.87 -8.57
CA ALA A 88 -7.96 -8.86 -7.76
C ALA A 88 -9.09 -8.13 -8.52
N ALA A 89 -8.90 -7.85 -9.82
CA ALA A 89 -9.89 -7.19 -10.66
C ALA A 89 -10.95 -8.17 -11.23
N SER A 90 -10.64 -9.47 -11.28
CA SER A 90 -11.52 -10.49 -11.84
C SER A 90 -12.22 -11.36 -10.80
N ARG A 91 -11.74 -11.34 -9.56
CA ARG A 91 -12.27 -12.14 -8.44
C ARG A 91 -13.73 -11.81 -8.13
N THR A 92 -14.52 -12.84 -7.91
CA THR A 92 -15.96 -12.73 -7.58
C THR A 92 -16.27 -13.09 -6.12
N SER A 93 -15.27 -13.56 -5.37
CA SER A 93 -15.41 -13.97 -3.98
C SER A 93 -14.17 -13.62 -3.17
N ASP A 94 -14.32 -13.67 -1.85
CA ASP A 94 -13.24 -13.49 -0.89
C ASP A 94 -12.12 -14.53 -1.08
N GLY A 95 -10.89 -14.08 -1.03
CA GLY A 95 -9.67 -14.90 -1.16
C GLY A 95 -8.87 -15.03 0.14
N GLY A 96 -9.45 -14.65 1.28
CA GLY A 96 -8.70 -14.54 2.54
C GLY A 96 -7.70 -13.40 2.49
N THR A 97 -6.61 -13.51 3.24
CA THR A 97 -5.54 -12.49 3.27
C THR A 97 -4.69 -12.47 2.00
N GLY A 98 -4.76 -13.51 1.16
CA GLY A 98 -3.83 -13.71 0.06
C GLY A 98 -2.52 -14.36 0.50
N GLN A 99 -1.51 -14.28 -0.37
CA GLN A 99 -0.17 -14.83 -0.12
C GLN A 99 0.70 -13.80 0.59
N ILE A 100 1.46 -14.23 1.61
CA ILE A 100 2.51 -13.40 2.21
C ILE A 100 3.61 -13.16 1.17
N ILE A 101 3.93 -11.89 0.93
CA ILE A 101 5.04 -11.46 0.07
C ILE A 101 6.25 -11.07 0.90
N TYR A 102 6.04 -10.30 1.97
CA TYR A 102 7.12 -9.88 2.84
C TYR A 102 6.63 -9.78 4.28
N GLN A 103 7.39 -10.37 5.16
CA GLN A 103 7.17 -10.34 6.61
C GLN A 103 8.51 -10.50 7.31
N ASP A 104 8.90 -9.52 8.11
CA ASP A 104 10.01 -9.66 9.04
C ASP A 104 9.82 -8.74 10.25
N GLN A 105 10.66 -8.93 11.28
CA GLN A 105 10.63 -8.13 12.50
C GLN A 105 11.85 -7.19 12.60
N THR A 106 12.63 -7.11 11.51
CA THR A 106 13.86 -6.31 11.47
C THR A 106 13.68 -5.02 10.66
N HIS A 107 12.86 -5.05 9.62
CA HIS A 107 12.69 -3.94 8.70
C HIS A 107 11.24 -3.45 8.63
N LEU A 108 10.24 -4.28 9.00
CA LEU A 108 8.85 -3.83 9.09
C LEU A 108 8.50 -3.47 10.53
N HIS A 109 8.01 -2.24 10.70
CA HIS A 109 7.62 -1.63 11.97
C HIS A 109 6.24 -0.98 11.86
N GLY A 110 5.25 -1.77 11.37
CA GLY A 110 3.90 -1.30 11.10
C GLY A 110 3.75 -0.81 9.65
N ALA A 111 3.68 -1.76 8.71
CA ALA A 111 3.51 -1.48 7.28
C ALA A 111 2.26 -0.63 7.01
N LEU A 112 2.41 0.55 6.41
CA LEU A 112 1.34 1.53 6.25
C LEU A 112 1.08 1.90 4.78
N GLY A 113 1.83 2.83 4.21
CA GLY A 113 1.71 3.27 2.82
C GLY A 113 2.48 2.35 1.87
N MET A 114 2.08 2.29 0.60
CA MET A 114 2.76 1.42 -0.36
C MET A 114 2.72 1.98 -1.78
N SER A 115 3.81 1.76 -2.54
CA SER A 115 3.89 2.05 -3.98
C SER A 115 4.80 1.04 -4.69
N ILE A 116 4.76 1.03 -6.03
CA ILE A 116 5.70 0.25 -6.87
C ILE A 116 6.74 1.19 -7.44
N SER A 117 8.03 0.85 -7.26
CA SER A 117 9.15 1.59 -7.82
C SER A 117 9.28 1.34 -9.35
N PRO A 118 10.04 2.18 -10.09
CA PRO A 118 10.33 1.95 -11.52
C PRO A 118 11.00 0.61 -11.81
N LEU A 119 11.70 0.03 -10.83
CA LEU A 119 12.30 -1.30 -10.91
C LEU A 119 11.31 -2.44 -10.67
N GLY A 120 10.04 -2.13 -10.39
CA GLY A 120 9.01 -3.13 -10.06
C GLY A 120 9.12 -3.68 -8.65
N HIS A 121 9.88 -3.02 -7.76
CA HIS A 121 9.96 -3.37 -6.35
C HIS A 121 8.81 -2.71 -5.57
N LEU A 122 8.47 -3.25 -4.42
CA LEU A 122 7.54 -2.64 -3.48
C LEU A 122 8.30 -1.70 -2.54
N LEU A 123 7.74 -0.50 -2.36
CA LEU A 123 8.16 0.48 -1.37
C LEU A 123 7.06 0.54 -0.31
N VAL A 124 7.41 0.40 0.95
CA VAL A 124 6.45 0.40 2.08
C VAL A 124 6.94 1.36 3.14
N SER A 125 6.08 2.25 3.60
CA SER A 125 6.35 3.09 4.77
C SER A 125 6.01 2.35 6.05
N ASN A 126 6.83 2.55 7.09
CA ASN A 126 6.60 2.10 8.45
C ASN A 126 6.10 3.26 9.30
N ASN A 127 5.01 3.06 10.02
CA ASN A 127 4.49 4.07 10.96
C ASN A 127 4.98 3.87 12.41
N ASP A 128 5.84 2.88 12.64
CA ASP A 128 6.49 2.57 13.91
C ASP A 128 5.55 2.20 15.08
N VAL A 129 4.27 1.88 14.79
CA VAL A 129 3.32 1.47 15.83
C VAL A 129 3.46 -0.01 16.24
N ILE A 130 4.07 -0.82 15.37
CA ILE A 130 4.33 -2.24 15.63
C ILE A 130 5.83 -2.45 15.69
N ASN A 131 6.32 -3.02 16.79
CA ASN A 131 7.72 -3.37 16.96
C ASN A 131 8.69 -2.20 16.68
N PRO A 132 8.48 -0.99 17.26
CA PRO A 132 9.28 0.19 16.93
C PRO A 132 10.76 0.01 17.29
N ASP A 133 11.66 0.45 16.41
CA ASP A 133 13.10 0.50 16.65
C ASP A 133 13.60 1.97 16.59
N PRO A 134 13.98 2.58 17.72
CA PRO A 134 14.50 3.95 17.72
C PRO A 134 15.81 4.14 16.93
N ASN A 135 16.51 3.06 16.57
CA ASN A 135 17.70 3.13 15.73
C ASN A 135 17.36 3.07 14.24
N GLN A 136 16.13 2.76 13.91
CA GLN A 136 15.59 2.67 12.55
C GLN A 136 14.22 3.37 12.50
N PRO A 137 14.16 4.69 12.76
CA PRO A 137 12.88 5.40 12.81
C PRO A 137 12.36 5.76 11.42
N SER A 138 11.05 5.75 11.26
CA SER A 138 10.34 6.36 10.11
C SER A 138 10.84 5.86 8.76
N GLU A 139 11.01 4.56 8.60
CA GLU A 139 11.59 4.00 7.39
C GLU A 139 10.61 3.87 6.24
N ILE A 140 11.18 3.94 5.04
CA ILE A 140 10.62 3.37 3.82
C ILE A 140 11.48 2.16 3.47
N VAL A 141 10.85 0.99 3.41
CA VAL A 141 11.50 -0.28 3.11
C VAL A 141 11.25 -0.64 1.66
N GLU A 142 12.32 -0.98 0.93
CA GLU A 142 12.24 -1.51 -0.43
C GLU A 142 12.52 -3.01 -0.43
N PHE A 143 11.63 -3.79 -1.03
CA PHE A 143 11.81 -5.21 -1.26
C PHE A 143 11.25 -5.64 -2.63
N THR A 144 11.78 -6.73 -3.17
CA THR A 144 11.29 -7.27 -4.43
C THR A 144 9.88 -7.85 -4.27
N ILE A 145 9.13 -7.96 -5.36
CA ILE A 145 7.82 -8.62 -5.36
C ILE A 145 7.86 -10.10 -4.98
N THR A 146 9.06 -10.68 -4.84
CA THR A 146 9.29 -12.05 -4.36
C THR A 146 9.71 -12.10 -2.88
N GLY A 147 9.68 -10.94 -2.19
CA GLY A 147 9.94 -10.86 -0.75
C GLY A 147 11.41 -10.81 -0.36
N ARG A 148 12.31 -10.38 -1.24
CA ARG A 148 13.72 -10.17 -0.88
C ARG A 148 13.95 -8.70 -0.52
N PHE A 149 14.43 -8.45 0.69
CA PHE A 149 14.87 -7.12 1.13
C PHE A 149 15.91 -6.53 0.16
N VAL A 150 15.80 -5.24 -0.12
CA VAL A 150 16.71 -4.49 -0.99
C VAL A 150 17.44 -3.43 -0.18
N LYS A 151 16.69 -2.50 0.40
CA LYS A 151 17.23 -1.42 1.25
C LYS A 151 16.11 -0.77 2.06
N GLN A 152 16.52 0.10 2.98
CA GLN A 152 15.61 1.01 3.69
C GLN A 152 16.19 2.42 3.73
N LEU A 153 15.31 3.40 3.91
CA LEU A 153 15.63 4.82 4.03
C LEU A 153 14.81 5.41 5.16
N SER A 154 15.47 6.01 6.15
CA SER A 154 14.78 6.78 7.18
C SER A 154 14.37 8.15 6.62
N MET A 155 13.12 8.54 6.85
CA MET A 155 12.53 9.81 6.41
C MET A 155 12.68 10.90 7.46
N ASP A 156 12.64 10.52 8.73
CA ASP A 156 12.70 11.42 9.89
C ASP A 156 13.53 10.76 11.00
N PRO A 157 14.25 11.53 11.82
CA PRO A 157 15.05 10.98 12.92
C PRO A 157 14.21 10.47 14.11
N ASN A 158 12.91 10.73 14.14
CA ASN A 158 12.01 10.27 15.19
C ASN A 158 11.05 9.23 14.63
N LEU A 159 10.46 8.41 15.49
CA LEU A 159 9.45 7.43 15.15
C LEU A 159 8.17 8.09 14.62
N GLY A 160 7.45 7.38 13.75
CA GLY A 160 6.10 7.72 13.30
C GLY A 160 6.02 8.74 12.15
N GLY A 161 7.15 9.18 11.59
CA GLY A 161 7.15 10.21 10.53
C GLY A 161 6.85 9.66 9.12
N SER A 162 7.09 8.40 8.86
CA SER A 162 6.89 7.84 7.51
C SER A 162 5.43 7.41 7.31
N PHE A 163 4.71 8.10 6.42
CA PHE A 163 3.27 7.88 6.22
C PHE A 163 2.93 7.48 4.78
N GLY A 164 2.27 8.37 4.05
CA GLY A 164 1.89 8.13 2.66
C GLY A 164 3.07 8.24 1.70
N LEU A 165 3.12 7.41 0.70
CA LEU A 165 4.12 7.51 -0.36
C LEU A 165 3.52 7.22 -1.73
N ASN A 166 4.15 7.74 -2.77
CA ASN A 166 3.78 7.45 -4.16
C ASN A 166 4.97 7.58 -5.11
N VAL A 167 4.90 6.85 -6.21
CA VAL A 167 5.83 6.97 -7.33
C VAL A 167 5.04 7.32 -8.59
N SER A 168 5.45 8.36 -9.30
CA SER A 168 4.96 8.65 -10.66
C SER A 168 6.10 8.49 -11.67
N ILE A 169 5.74 8.00 -12.86
CA ILE A 169 6.67 7.85 -13.99
C ILE A 169 6.16 8.74 -15.11
N GLU A 170 6.96 9.73 -15.51
CA GLU A 170 6.65 10.69 -16.56
C GLU A 170 7.75 10.66 -17.62
N GLY A 171 7.53 9.86 -18.67
CA GLY A 171 8.52 9.63 -19.72
C GLY A 171 9.80 8.98 -19.19
N VAL A 172 10.92 9.71 -19.23
CA VAL A 172 12.24 9.24 -18.74
C VAL A 172 12.54 9.69 -17.31
N THR A 173 11.58 10.26 -16.63
CA THR A 173 11.75 10.79 -15.26
C THR A 173 10.79 10.09 -14.32
N SER A 174 11.29 9.68 -13.17
CA SER A 174 10.46 9.20 -12.07
C SER A 174 10.49 10.19 -10.92
N ARG A 175 9.35 10.41 -10.28
CA ARG A 175 9.26 11.17 -9.04
C ARG A 175 8.82 10.23 -7.93
N PHE A 176 9.54 10.27 -6.84
CA PHE A 176 9.18 9.63 -5.60
C PHE A 176 8.76 10.71 -4.60
N ALA A 177 7.59 10.56 -4.03
CA ALA A 177 7.06 11.46 -3.02
C ALA A 177 6.72 10.68 -1.75
N ALA A 178 7.08 11.23 -0.59
CA ALA A 178 6.74 10.65 0.70
C ALA A 178 6.36 11.74 1.71
N VAL A 179 5.35 11.44 2.52
CA VAL A 179 4.90 12.31 3.60
C VAL A 179 5.73 12.03 4.84
N ASP A 180 6.24 13.11 5.42
CA ASP A 180 6.80 13.14 6.76
C ASP A 180 5.76 13.79 7.69
N ASP A 181 5.11 12.97 8.51
CA ASP A 181 4.01 13.39 9.37
C ASP A 181 4.50 14.21 10.56
N ASN A 182 5.66 13.88 11.11
CA ASN A 182 6.27 14.62 12.22
C ASN A 182 6.57 16.07 11.87
N MET A 183 7.02 16.31 10.64
CA MET A 183 7.33 17.64 10.14
C MET A 183 6.18 18.29 9.36
N SER A 184 5.08 17.56 9.13
CA SER A 184 3.95 17.99 8.29
C SER A 184 4.41 18.43 6.89
N THR A 185 5.33 17.67 6.27
CA THR A 185 5.90 17.98 4.96
C THR A 185 5.66 16.87 3.94
N LEU A 186 5.66 17.26 2.67
CA LEU A 186 5.75 16.35 1.53
C LEU A 186 7.13 16.49 0.90
N ASN A 187 7.92 15.44 0.98
CA ASN A 187 9.24 15.39 0.36
C ASN A 187 9.12 14.76 -1.04
N VAL A 188 9.71 15.39 -2.05
CA VAL A 188 9.67 14.93 -3.44
C VAL A 188 11.07 14.86 -4.03
N TRP A 189 11.43 13.70 -4.52
CA TRP A 189 12.71 13.46 -5.21
C TRP A 189 12.45 13.15 -6.69
N THR A 190 13.30 13.71 -7.53
CA THR A 190 13.37 13.32 -8.95
C THR A 190 14.45 12.26 -9.10
N LEU A 191 14.07 11.12 -9.63
CA LEU A 191 14.98 10.00 -9.86
C LEU A 191 15.21 9.85 -11.37
N PRO A 192 16.46 9.66 -11.82
CA PRO A 192 16.67 9.26 -13.20
C PRO A 192 16.03 7.90 -13.44
N THR A 193 15.32 7.75 -14.53
CA THR A 193 14.91 6.42 -15.00
C THR A 193 16.14 5.72 -15.59
N LEU A 194 16.37 4.52 -15.13
CA LEU A 194 17.43 3.65 -15.65
C LEU A 194 17.09 3.14 -17.06
#